data_8cd08a2425e09c4f8d5aeb5116bbe0c4
#
_entry.id   8cd08a2425e09c4f8d5aeb5116bbe0c4
#
_cell.length_a   1.000
_cell.length_b   1.000
_cell.length_c   1.000
_cell.angle_alpha   90.00
_cell.angle_beta   90.00
_cell.angle_gamma   90.00
#
_symmetry.space_group_name_H-M   'P 1'
#
loop_
_entity.id
_entity.type
_entity.pdbx_description
1 polymer ?
#
loop_
_entity_poly.entity_id
_entity_poly.type
_entity_poly.pdbx_seq_one_letter_code
_entity_poly.pdbx_strand_id
1 'polypeptide(L)'
;ELAKTQSTQVLEELKKTGLECELVFIDSEGDKNHKDALYEFENATPGLFTKQLEVALLEDRIDLAVHSLKDLPTDLPKSLLIGAITARVSTEDWLLIHFDAFDAQEPLFLKKGAKVGTSSLRREAQLLEVRTDLQVVAIRGNVPTRVIAVREKKVEATVLAAAGLLRLKLNLEGLHVLKLA
;
A
#
# COMPACT_ATOMS: atom_id res chain seq x y z
N GLU A 1 -2.88 3.29 9.64
CA GLU A 1 -1.99 2.35 10.38
C GLU A 1 -0.59 2.27 9.78
N LEU A 2 -0.43 1.97 8.48
CA LEU A 2 0.89 1.82 7.86
C LEU A 2 1.73 3.10 7.95
N ALA A 3 1.14 4.26 7.65
CA ALA A 3 1.82 5.55 7.77
C ALA A 3 2.31 5.78 9.22
N LYS A 4 1.45 5.51 10.20
CA LYS A 4 1.81 5.61 11.62
C LYS A 4 3.01 4.71 11.97
N THR A 5 3.00 3.45 11.52
CA THR A 5 4.10 2.52 11.72
C THR A 5 5.40 3.03 11.09
N GLN A 6 5.34 3.55 9.85
CA GLN A 6 6.50 4.12 9.17
C GLN A 6 7.04 5.37 9.89
N SER A 7 6.17 6.28 10.32
CA SER A 7 6.59 7.48 11.06
C SER A 7 7.22 7.12 12.41
N THR A 8 6.66 6.13 13.13
CA THR A 8 7.26 5.65 14.39
C THR A 8 8.66 5.07 14.16
N GLN A 9 8.87 4.28 13.09
CA GLN A 9 10.19 3.75 12.75
C GLN A 9 11.22 4.86 12.50
N VAL A 10 10.82 5.91 11.74
CA VAL A 10 11.69 7.06 11.49
C VAL A 10 11.98 7.84 12.78
N LEU A 11 10.97 8.05 13.63
CA LEU A 11 11.14 8.68 14.93
C LEU A 11 12.17 7.95 15.79
N GLU A 12 12.09 6.61 15.84
CA GLU A 12 13.04 5.80 16.60
C GLU A 12 14.47 5.93 16.08
N GLU A 13 14.66 6.00 14.76
CA GLU A 13 15.98 6.21 14.15
C GLU A 13 16.53 7.61 14.45
N LEU A 14 15.69 8.65 14.36
CA LEU A 14 16.11 10.02 14.68
C LEU A 14 16.49 10.16 16.16
N LYS A 15 15.76 9.57 17.08
CA LYS A 15 16.09 9.58 18.51
C LYS A 15 17.44 8.96 18.82
N LYS A 16 17.88 7.94 18.05
CA LYS A 16 19.23 7.35 18.21
C LYS A 16 20.35 8.34 17.90
N THR A 17 20.08 9.39 17.12
CA THR A 17 21.06 10.45 16.82
C THR A 17 21.10 11.56 17.87
N GLY A 18 20.30 11.46 18.94
CA GLY A 18 20.21 12.45 20.00
C GLY A 18 19.22 13.59 19.74
N LEU A 19 18.43 13.51 18.66
CA LEU A 19 17.41 14.50 18.36
C LEU A 19 16.16 14.29 19.22
N GLU A 20 15.63 15.36 19.78
CA GLU A 20 14.31 15.37 20.38
C GLU A 20 13.26 15.54 19.27
N CYS A 21 12.41 14.55 19.13
CA CYS A 21 11.40 14.51 18.07
C CYS A 21 10.05 14.05 18.63
N GLU A 22 8.99 14.59 18.06
CA GLU A 22 7.61 14.17 18.33
C GLU A 22 6.85 13.85 17.03
N LEU A 23 5.78 13.07 17.13
CA LEU A 23 4.90 12.76 16.00
C LEU A 23 3.70 13.69 15.99
N VAL A 24 3.53 14.40 14.88
CA VAL A 24 2.33 15.19 14.58
C VAL A 24 1.50 14.42 13.55
N PHE A 25 0.24 14.12 13.89
CA PHE A 25 -0.69 13.45 12.98
C PHE A 25 -1.55 14.48 12.28
N ILE A 26 -1.52 14.46 10.94
CA ILE A 26 -2.29 15.34 10.08
C ILE A 26 -3.23 14.48 9.25
N ASP A 27 -4.55 14.69 9.38
CA ASP A 27 -5.54 13.97 8.58
C ASP A 27 -5.45 14.40 7.12
N SER A 28 -5.36 13.45 6.22
CA SER A 28 -5.46 13.72 4.78
C SER A 28 -6.91 13.68 4.29
N GLU A 29 -7.24 14.46 3.26
CA GLU A 29 -8.56 14.39 2.62
C GLU A 29 -8.83 13.02 2.01
N GLY A 30 -7.76 12.33 1.57
CA GLY A 30 -7.83 10.96 1.08
C GLY A 30 -8.27 9.94 2.15
N ASP A 31 -8.03 10.22 3.44
CA ASP A 31 -8.50 9.36 4.54
C ASP A 31 -9.99 9.56 4.85
N LYS A 32 -10.56 10.72 4.50
CA LYS A 32 -11.97 11.06 4.76
C LYS A 32 -12.93 10.54 3.68
N ASN A 33 -12.47 10.40 2.44
CA ASN A 33 -13.30 10.03 1.29
C ASN A 33 -13.25 8.53 0.97
N HIS A 34 -13.72 7.69 1.91
CA HIS A 34 -13.85 6.24 1.67
C HIS A 34 -15.00 5.85 0.73
N LYS A 35 -15.87 6.79 0.32
CA LYS A 35 -17.14 6.47 -0.38
C LYS A 35 -17.13 6.75 -1.89
N ASP A 36 -16.30 7.67 -2.37
CA ASP A 36 -16.37 8.07 -3.77
C ASP A 36 -15.40 7.28 -4.66
N ALA A 37 -15.87 6.94 -5.85
CA ALA A 37 -15.12 6.13 -6.79
C ALA A 37 -13.86 6.86 -7.27
N LEU A 38 -12.65 6.25 -7.12
CA LEU A 38 -11.41 6.76 -7.70
C LEU A 38 -11.51 7.01 -9.22
N TYR A 39 -12.48 6.38 -9.90
CA TYR A 39 -12.79 6.62 -11.30
C TYR A 39 -13.50 7.95 -11.57
N GLU A 40 -14.16 8.55 -10.58
CA GLU A 40 -14.70 9.91 -10.71
C GLU A 40 -13.60 10.96 -10.56
N PHE A 41 -12.41 10.55 -10.08
CA PHE A 41 -11.20 11.37 -10.04
C PHE A 41 -10.25 11.07 -11.21
N GLU A 42 -10.74 10.93 -12.46
CA GLU A 42 -9.88 11.02 -13.65
C GLU A 42 -9.14 12.37 -13.73
N ASN A 43 -9.54 13.31 -12.86
CA ASN A 43 -8.84 14.56 -12.53
C ASN A 43 -8.31 14.58 -11.09
N ALA A 44 -8.06 13.44 -10.45
CA ALA A 44 -7.48 13.43 -9.12
C ALA A 44 -6.13 14.13 -9.18
N THR A 45 -6.06 15.32 -8.60
CA THR A 45 -4.85 16.13 -8.53
C THR A 45 -3.75 15.26 -7.93
N PRO A 46 -2.60 15.08 -8.61
CA PRO A 46 -1.47 14.39 -8.01
C PRO A 46 -1.18 15.00 -6.63
N GLY A 47 -1.00 14.16 -5.61
CA GLY A 47 -0.75 14.66 -4.26
C GLY A 47 -1.95 14.74 -3.32
N LEU A 48 -3.09 14.09 -3.64
CA LEU A 48 -4.26 14.05 -2.73
C LEU A 48 -3.90 13.60 -1.30
N PHE A 49 -2.90 12.72 -1.16
CA PHE A 49 -2.42 12.21 0.13
C PHE A 49 -1.21 12.97 0.70
N THR A 50 -0.57 13.85 -0.10
CA THR A 50 0.65 14.55 0.30
C THR A 50 0.42 16.02 0.58
N LYS A 51 -0.59 16.64 -0.05
CA LYS A 51 -0.82 18.07 -0.07
C LYS A 51 -0.91 18.72 1.32
N GLN A 52 -1.63 18.10 2.28
CA GLN A 52 -1.75 18.66 3.61
C GLN A 52 -0.44 18.59 4.40
N LEU A 53 0.38 17.55 4.16
CA LEU A 53 1.71 17.44 4.74
C LEU A 53 2.67 18.45 4.08
N GLU A 54 2.58 18.64 2.76
CA GLU A 54 3.34 19.68 2.04
C GLU A 54 3.03 21.08 2.54
N VAL A 55 1.74 21.41 2.74
CA VAL A 55 1.31 22.69 3.33
C VAL A 55 1.86 22.83 4.75
N ALA A 56 1.79 21.79 5.58
CA ALA A 56 2.30 21.84 6.94
C ALA A 56 3.82 22.07 7.00
N LEU A 57 4.59 21.50 6.05
CA LEU A 57 6.02 21.76 5.89
C LEU A 57 6.29 23.21 5.47
N LEU A 58 5.54 23.74 4.48
CA LEU A 58 5.70 25.10 3.98
C LEU A 58 5.29 26.19 4.99
N GLU A 59 4.44 25.84 5.94
CA GLU A 59 3.97 26.70 7.05
C GLU A 59 4.81 26.51 8.33
N ASP A 60 5.93 25.78 8.26
CA ASP A 60 6.80 25.47 9.40
C ASP A 60 6.06 24.85 10.62
N ARG A 61 4.96 24.13 10.37
CA ARG A 61 4.21 23.41 11.42
C ARG A 61 4.80 22.04 11.72
N ILE A 62 5.58 21.50 10.79
CA ILE A 62 6.37 20.27 10.93
C ILE A 62 7.69 20.46 10.19
N ASP A 63 8.74 19.80 10.68
CA ASP A 63 10.10 19.87 10.09
C ASP A 63 10.32 18.83 9.00
N LEU A 64 9.63 17.68 9.10
CA LEU A 64 9.71 16.61 8.11
C LEU A 64 8.41 15.82 8.01
N ALA A 65 8.15 15.25 6.83
CA ALA A 65 7.04 14.35 6.57
C ALA A 65 7.56 12.96 6.16
N VAL A 66 6.92 11.91 6.65
CA VAL A 66 7.27 10.52 6.33
C VAL A 66 6.26 9.94 5.34
N HIS A 67 6.76 9.50 4.18
CA HIS A 67 5.94 8.93 3.11
C HIS A 67 6.45 7.55 2.66
N SER A 68 5.55 6.74 2.15
CA SER A 68 5.95 5.68 1.22
C SER A 68 6.36 6.35 -0.10
N LEU A 69 7.58 6.13 -0.58
CA LEU A 69 8.12 6.81 -1.77
C LEU A 69 7.22 6.69 -3.00
N LYS A 70 6.52 5.56 -3.15
CA LYS A 70 5.57 5.30 -4.26
C LYS A 70 4.35 6.25 -4.27
N ASP A 71 4.05 6.89 -3.15
CA ASP A 71 2.88 7.75 -2.97
C ASP A 71 3.24 9.23 -3.14
N LEU A 72 4.55 9.56 -3.26
CA LEU A 72 5.02 10.90 -3.58
C LEU A 72 4.84 11.21 -5.08
N PRO A 73 4.46 12.45 -5.42
CA PRO A 73 4.46 12.90 -6.81
C PRO A 73 5.90 12.95 -7.36
N THR A 74 6.03 12.84 -8.68
CA THR A 74 7.33 12.93 -9.36
C THR A 74 7.96 14.32 -9.20
N ASP A 75 7.11 15.35 -9.24
CA ASP A 75 7.51 16.75 -9.06
C ASP A 75 7.06 17.25 -7.69
N LEU A 76 8.00 17.64 -6.87
CA LEU A 76 7.74 18.26 -5.56
C LEU A 76 7.63 19.78 -5.68
N PRO A 77 6.93 20.45 -4.76
CA PRO A 77 6.99 21.90 -4.62
C PRO A 77 8.44 22.38 -4.52
N LYS A 78 8.78 23.52 -5.18
CA LYS A 78 10.16 24.02 -5.29
C LYS A 78 10.91 24.19 -3.97
N SER A 79 10.18 24.38 -2.86
CA SER A 79 10.77 24.58 -1.53
C SER A 79 10.89 23.27 -0.73
N LEU A 80 10.49 22.15 -1.28
CA LEU A 80 10.54 20.84 -0.63
C LEU A 80 11.51 19.92 -1.37
N LEU A 81 12.14 19.02 -0.61
CA LEU A 81 13.05 18.03 -1.16
C LEU A 81 12.90 16.68 -0.42
N ILE A 82 13.39 15.62 -1.04
CA ILE A 82 13.54 14.33 -0.36
C ILE A 82 14.84 14.39 0.44
N GLY A 83 14.74 14.59 1.75
CA GLY A 83 15.88 14.70 2.64
C GLY A 83 16.61 13.38 2.89
N ALA A 84 15.86 12.25 2.91
CA ALA A 84 16.44 10.93 3.10
C ALA A 84 15.52 9.83 2.56
N ILE A 85 16.11 8.70 2.19
CA ILE A 85 15.41 7.45 1.86
C ILE A 85 15.91 6.37 2.83
N THR A 86 15.01 5.84 3.64
CA THR A 86 15.33 4.79 4.62
C THR A 86 15.61 3.43 3.94
N ALA A 87 16.23 2.52 4.68
CA ALA A 87 16.44 1.15 4.19
C ALA A 87 15.11 0.50 3.77
N ARG A 88 15.14 -0.15 2.61
CA ARG A 88 13.97 -0.83 2.06
C ARG A 88 13.72 -2.15 2.78
N VAL A 89 12.49 -2.39 3.22
CA VAL A 89 12.11 -3.64 3.91
C VAL A 89 12.02 -4.79 2.92
N SER A 90 11.33 -4.59 1.80
CA SER A 90 11.18 -5.57 0.72
C SER A 90 10.73 -4.89 -0.57
N THR A 91 11.11 -5.48 -1.71
CA THR A 91 10.63 -5.09 -3.05
C THR A 91 9.55 -6.02 -3.57
N GLU A 92 9.33 -7.14 -2.90
CA GLU A 92 8.43 -8.20 -3.35
C GLU A 92 6.97 -7.77 -3.29
N ASP A 93 6.20 -8.29 -4.22
CA ASP A 93 4.75 -8.39 -4.10
C ASP A 93 4.39 -9.82 -3.64
N TRP A 94 3.44 -9.93 -2.73
CA TRP A 94 2.93 -11.22 -2.27
C TRP A 94 1.49 -11.41 -2.73
N LEU A 95 1.20 -12.57 -3.35
CA LEU A 95 -0.15 -13.01 -3.67
C LEU A 95 -0.68 -13.80 -2.48
N LEU A 96 -1.72 -13.28 -1.86
CA LEU A 96 -2.45 -13.93 -0.77
C LEU A 96 -3.65 -14.65 -1.37
N ILE A 97 -3.78 -15.95 -1.12
CA ILE A 97 -4.77 -16.82 -1.72
C ILE A 97 -5.61 -17.46 -0.63
N HIS A 98 -6.94 -17.39 -0.76
CA HIS A 98 -7.85 -18.15 0.09
C HIS A 98 -7.67 -19.66 -0.16
N PHE A 99 -7.76 -20.49 0.88
CA PHE A 99 -7.58 -21.94 0.76
C PHE A 99 -8.45 -22.58 -0.33
N ASP A 100 -9.70 -22.17 -0.42
CA ASP A 100 -10.64 -22.75 -1.40
C ASP A 100 -10.29 -22.37 -2.84
N ALA A 101 -9.48 -21.34 -3.07
CA ALA A 101 -9.04 -20.91 -4.39
C ALA A 101 -7.65 -21.45 -4.77
N PHE A 102 -6.99 -22.16 -3.85
CA PHE A 102 -5.68 -22.72 -4.09
C PHE A 102 -5.76 -23.96 -4.98
N ASP A 103 -4.86 -24.02 -5.98
CA ASP A 103 -4.66 -25.18 -6.85
C ASP A 103 -3.17 -25.31 -7.20
N ALA A 104 -2.52 -26.31 -6.64
CA ALA A 104 -1.08 -26.55 -6.82
C ALA A 104 -0.69 -26.91 -8.27
N GLN A 105 -1.64 -27.28 -9.13
CA GLN A 105 -1.39 -27.68 -10.52
C GLN A 105 -1.46 -26.47 -11.48
N GLU A 106 -2.04 -25.37 -11.06
CA GLU A 106 -2.24 -24.19 -11.90
C GLU A 106 -1.16 -23.12 -11.65
N PRO A 107 -0.78 -22.33 -12.68
CA PRO A 107 0.11 -21.18 -12.49
C PRO A 107 -0.43 -20.20 -11.46
N LEU A 108 0.45 -19.56 -10.69
CA LEU A 108 0.12 -18.73 -9.54
C LEU A 108 -0.64 -19.47 -8.43
N PHE A 109 -0.73 -20.79 -8.50
CA PHE A 109 -1.48 -21.65 -7.58
C PHE A 109 -2.95 -21.25 -7.42
N LEU A 110 -3.55 -20.66 -8.44
CA LEU A 110 -4.94 -20.22 -8.44
C LEU A 110 -5.81 -21.14 -9.30
N LYS A 111 -6.97 -21.52 -8.80
CA LYS A 111 -8.02 -22.18 -9.59
C LYS A 111 -8.37 -21.38 -10.84
N LYS A 112 -8.87 -22.07 -11.87
CA LYS A 112 -9.32 -21.43 -13.12
C LYS A 112 -10.42 -20.42 -12.86
N GLY A 113 -10.31 -19.26 -13.49
CA GLY A 113 -11.29 -18.19 -13.36
C GLY A 113 -11.31 -17.51 -11.99
N ALA A 114 -10.27 -17.70 -11.14
CA ALA A 114 -10.24 -17.14 -9.80
C ALA A 114 -10.34 -15.61 -9.81
N LYS A 115 -11.08 -15.07 -8.82
CA LYS A 115 -11.30 -13.64 -8.64
C LYS A 115 -10.17 -13.03 -7.84
N VAL A 116 -9.35 -12.17 -8.48
CA VAL A 116 -8.17 -11.54 -7.88
C VAL A 116 -8.40 -10.05 -7.68
N GLY A 117 -8.26 -9.58 -6.44
CA GLY A 117 -8.43 -8.18 -6.07
C GLY A 117 -7.14 -7.36 -6.26
N THR A 118 -7.16 -6.38 -7.15
CA THR A 118 -6.13 -5.33 -7.22
C THR A 118 -6.70 -4.08 -7.88
N SER A 119 -6.23 -2.89 -7.45
CA SER A 119 -6.52 -1.61 -8.12
C SER A 119 -5.26 -1.05 -8.80
N SER A 120 -4.21 -1.86 -8.94
CA SER A 120 -2.98 -1.47 -9.62
C SER A 120 -2.99 -2.01 -11.04
N LEU A 121 -3.08 -1.12 -12.04
CA LEU A 121 -3.03 -1.49 -13.46
C LEU A 121 -1.76 -2.27 -13.82
N ARG A 122 -0.62 -1.94 -13.19
CA ARG A 122 0.62 -2.71 -13.38
C ARG A 122 0.46 -4.16 -12.93
N ARG A 123 -0.11 -4.40 -11.74
CA ARG A 123 -0.32 -5.76 -11.20
C ARG A 123 -1.36 -6.52 -12.02
N GLU A 124 -2.43 -5.86 -12.41
CA GLU A 124 -3.46 -6.43 -13.28
C GLU A 124 -2.84 -6.91 -14.59
N ALA A 125 -2.07 -6.06 -15.29
CA ALA A 125 -1.41 -6.44 -16.53
C ALA A 125 -0.47 -7.65 -16.35
N GLN A 126 0.34 -7.66 -15.29
CA GLN A 126 1.25 -8.77 -15.00
C GLN A 126 0.52 -10.08 -14.64
N LEU A 127 -0.60 -10.00 -13.92
CA LEU A 127 -1.42 -11.18 -13.62
C LEU A 127 -2.04 -11.76 -14.89
N LEU A 128 -2.61 -10.89 -15.74
CA LEU A 128 -3.27 -11.30 -16.99
C LEU A 128 -2.28 -11.77 -18.06
N GLU A 129 -1.03 -11.32 -18.02
CA GLU A 129 0.05 -11.86 -18.88
C GLU A 129 0.32 -13.35 -18.57
N VAL A 130 0.27 -13.73 -17.30
CA VAL A 130 0.50 -15.12 -16.86
C VAL A 130 -0.78 -15.96 -16.98
N ARG A 131 -1.94 -15.38 -16.66
CA ARG A 131 -3.23 -16.07 -16.55
C ARG A 131 -4.38 -15.23 -17.08
N THR A 132 -4.68 -15.37 -18.37
CA THR A 132 -5.76 -14.63 -19.05
C THR A 132 -7.16 -14.98 -18.59
N ASP A 133 -7.32 -16.10 -17.89
CA ASP A 133 -8.62 -16.56 -17.36
C ASP A 133 -8.99 -15.93 -16.01
N LEU A 134 -8.08 -15.22 -15.34
CA LEU A 134 -8.36 -14.61 -14.05
C LEU A 134 -9.38 -13.47 -14.16
N GLN A 135 -10.25 -13.37 -13.15
CA GLN A 135 -11.18 -12.26 -13.01
C GLN A 135 -10.54 -11.19 -12.11
N VAL A 136 -9.84 -10.22 -12.72
CA VAL A 136 -9.24 -9.14 -11.95
C VAL A 136 -10.31 -8.10 -11.61
N VAL A 137 -10.44 -7.75 -10.33
CA VAL A 137 -11.44 -6.79 -9.84
C VAL A 137 -10.76 -5.73 -8.97
N ALA A 138 -11.28 -4.50 -9.03
CA ALA A 138 -10.81 -3.43 -8.17
C ALA A 138 -11.11 -3.74 -6.70
N ILE A 139 -10.10 -3.60 -5.84
CA ILE A 139 -10.25 -3.72 -4.38
C ILE A 139 -9.71 -2.49 -3.70
N ARG A 140 -10.44 -1.96 -2.72
CA ARG A 140 -10.10 -0.78 -1.95
C ARG A 140 -9.77 -1.08 -0.51
N GLY A 141 -9.30 -0.06 0.18
CA GLY A 141 -8.94 -0.12 1.58
C GLY A 141 -7.44 -0.30 1.81
N ASN A 142 -7.06 -0.21 3.07
CA ASN A 142 -5.69 -0.41 3.53
C ASN A 142 -5.29 -1.90 3.48
N VAL A 143 -4.04 -2.19 3.83
CA VAL A 143 -3.51 -3.57 3.77
C VAL A 143 -4.34 -4.55 4.62
N PRO A 144 -4.67 -4.25 5.89
CA PRO A 144 -5.55 -5.12 6.70
C PRO A 144 -6.91 -5.38 6.06
N THR A 145 -7.57 -4.34 5.54
CA THR A 145 -8.89 -4.47 4.90
C THR A 145 -8.85 -5.43 3.70
N ARG A 146 -7.78 -5.39 2.90
CA ARG A 146 -7.63 -6.29 1.74
C ARG A 146 -7.35 -7.72 2.16
N VAL A 147 -6.59 -7.94 3.25
CA VAL A 147 -6.41 -9.29 3.83
C VAL A 147 -7.74 -9.86 4.31
N ILE A 148 -8.55 -9.05 4.99
CA ILE A 148 -9.89 -9.44 5.44
C ILE A 148 -10.79 -9.79 4.24
N ALA A 149 -10.73 -9.03 3.15
CA ALA A 149 -11.53 -9.30 1.95
C ALA A 149 -11.23 -10.68 1.33
N VAL A 150 -9.97 -11.15 1.40
CA VAL A 150 -9.63 -12.52 0.99
C VAL A 150 -10.20 -13.54 1.97
N ARG A 151 -10.06 -13.32 3.28
CA ARG A 151 -10.60 -14.23 4.30
C ARG A 151 -12.10 -14.36 4.23
N GLU A 152 -12.80 -13.26 3.94
CA GLU A 152 -14.26 -13.22 3.79
C GLU A 152 -14.73 -13.65 2.39
N LYS A 153 -13.83 -14.10 1.51
CA LYS A 153 -14.11 -14.51 0.13
C LYS A 153 -14.80 -13.44 -0.73
N LYS A 154 -14.63 -12.16 -0.41
CA LYS A 154 -15.05 -11.06 -1.30
C LYS A 154 -14.24 -11.07 -2.60
N VAL A 155 -12.97 -11.49 -2.47
CA VAL A 155 -12.07 -11.92 -3.54
C VAL A 155 -11.37 -13.20 -3.12
N GLU A 156 -10.95 -14.02 -4.06
CA GLU A 156 -10.30 -15.31 -3.79
C GLU A 156 -8.80 -15.14 -3.57
N ALA A 157 -8.22 -14.05 -4.12
CA ALA A 157 -6.83 -13.69 -3.89
C ALA A 157 -6.63 -12.17 -3.99
N THR A 158 -5.51 -11.67 -3.49
CA THR A 158 -5.08 -10.27 -3.67
C THR A 158 -3.57 -10.14 -3.69
N VAL A 159 -3.04 -9.18 -4.45
CA VAL A 159 -1.60 -8.87 -4.47
C VAL A 159 -1.31 -7.67 -3.60
N LEU A 160 -0.41 -7.83 -2.63
CA LEU A 160 0.01 -6.80 -1.70
C LEU A 160 1.54 -6.65 -1.69
N ALA A 161 2.03 -5.43 -1.47
CA ALA A 161 3.46 -5.21 -1.23
C ALA A 161 3.87 -5.89 0.09
N ALA A 162 4.86 -6.77 0.03
CA ALA A 162 5.39 -7.49 1.19
C ALA A 162 5.80 -6.55 2.32
N ALA A 163 6.41 -5.41 1.98
CA ALA A 163 6.80 -4.38 2.96
C ALA A 163 5.64 -3.92 3.85
N GLY A 164 4.41 -3.80 3.30
CA GLY A 164 3.22 -3.43 4.08
C GLY A 164 2.81 -4.53 5.06
N LEU A 165 2.81 -5.77 4.61
CA LEU A 165 2.46 -6.94 5.43
C LEU A 165 3.47 -7.14 6.57
N LEU A 166 4.77 -7.03 6.25
CA LEU A 166 5.87 -7.17 7.21
C LEU A 166 5.88 -6.07 8.27
N ARG A 167 5.69 -4.80 7.86
CA ARG A 167 5.64 -3.67 8.80
C ARG A 167 4.48 -3.76 9.77
N LEU A 168 3.32 -4.18 9.29
CA LEU A 168 2.11 -4.32 10.12
C LEU A 168 2.08 -5.64 10.89
N LYS A 169 3.04 -6.54 10.67
CA LYS A 169 3.12 -7.87 11.31
C LYS A 169 1.79 -8.61 11.24
N LEU A 170 1.13 -8.54 10.08
CA LEU A 170 -0.20 -9.12 9.92
C LEU A 170 -0.12 -10.65 10.04
N ASN A 171 -1.04 -11.22 10.82
CA ASN A 171 -1.26 -12.64 10.80
C ASN A 171 -1.84 -13.05 9.43
N LEU A 172 -1.18 -13.96 8.72
CA LEU A 172 -1.61 -14.52 7.44
C LEU A 172 -2.05 -15.98 7.55
N GLU A 173 -2.21 -16.47 8.77
CA GLU A 173 -2.73 -17.81 9.04
C GLU A 173 -4.08 -17.99 8.33
N GLY A 174 -4.29 -19.16 7.75
CA GLY A 174 -5.49 -19.43 6.96
C GLY A 174 -5.46 -18.93 5.52
N LEU A 175 -4.31 -18.42 5.04
CA LEU A 175 -4.11 -18.05 3.65
C LEU A 175 -2.84 -18.72 3.09
N HIS A 176 -2.86 -19.09 1.82
CA HIS A 176 -1.62 -19.39 1.11
C HIS A 176 -0.94 -18.10 0.68
N VAL A 177 0.38 -18.05 0.80
CA VAL A 177 1.20 -16.89 0.44
C VAL A 177 2.20 -17.31 -0.65
N LEU A 178 2.04 -16.75 -1.84
CA LEU A 178 3.01 -16.87 -2.92
C LEU A 178 3.79 -15.56 -3.03
N LYS A 179 5.12 -15.66 -2.88
CA LYS A 179 6.01 -14.52 -3.11
C LYS A 179 6.24 -14.38 -4.61
N LEU A 180 5.93 -13.20 -5.12
CA LEU A 180 6.16 -12.85 -6.52
C LEU A 180 7.48 -12.09 -6.63
N ALA A 181 8.30 -12.49 -7.61
CA ALA A 181 9.58 -11.86 -7.87
C ALA A 181 9.42 -10.48 -8.53
#